data_3c5c00ee12e3f460fa2df753b7081b25
#
_entry.id   3c5c00ee12e3f460fa2df753b7081b25
#
_cell.length_a   1.000
_cell.length_b   1.000
_cell.length_c   1.000
_cell.angle_alpha   90.00
_cell.angle_beta   90.00
_cell.angle_gamma   90.00
#
_symmetry.space_group_name_H-M   'P 1'
#
loop_
_entity.id
_entity.type
_entity.pdbx_description
1 polymer ?
#
loop_
_entity_poly.entity_id
_entity_poly.type
_entity_poly.pdbx_seq_one_letter_code
_entity_poly.pdbx_strand_id
1 'polypeptide(L)'
;METSDKTARQLYAEVKANPARKRFGFGKKAILVNIDPQKAYTRTDLYKTAYETDPRQLEYVNELAKTFRALGWPVVWTHVAYMESAEDAGIWGTRTDTPDSLQNIKFDSDRSQFDERVEIDTVKDVIYLKKMPSAFFETQLQSLCVWHQV
;
A
#
# COMPACT_ATOMS: atom_id res chain seq x y z
N MET A 1 11.19 31.35 -8.29
CA MET A 1 10.45 30.11 -8.50
C MET A 1 9.82 30.21 -9.89
N GLU A 2 10.30 29.42 -10.86
CA GLU A 2 9.68 29.43 -12.19
C GLU A 2 8.28 28.87 -12.09
N THR A 3 7.29 29.66 -12.44
CA THR A 3 5.90 29.22 -12.56
C THR A 3 5.67 28.74 -13.98
N SER A 4 5.16 27.54 -14.14
CA SER A 4 4.80 26.99 -15.45
C SER A 4 3.30 27.18 -15.69
N ASP A 5 2.94 27.76 -16.84
CA ASP A 5 1.54 27.89 -17.27
C ASP A 5 0.94 26.55 -17.78
N LYS A 6 1.71 25.46 -17.72
CA LYS A 6 1.29 24.14 -18.19
C LYS A 6 0.46 23.41 -17.15
N THR A 7 -0.58 22.76 -17.60
CA THR A 7 -1.37 21.85 -16.75
C THR A 7 -0.53 20.63 -16.33
N ALA A 8 -0.88 19.98 -15.23
CA ALA A 8 -0.25 18.75 -14.77
C ALA A 8 -0.25 17.64 -15.85
N ARG A 9 -1.33 17.56 -16.64
CA ARG A 9 -1.43 16.62 -17.77
C ARG A 9 -0.41 16.89 -18.87
N GLN A 10 -0.18 18.17 -19.20
CA GLN A 10 0.81 18.58 -20.21
C GLN A 10 2.22 18.28 -19.73
N LEU A 11 2.54 18.61 -18.47
CA LEU A 11 3.84 18.29 -17.87
C LEU A 11 4.08 16.78 -17.83
N TYR A 12 3.08 15.99 -17.49
CA TYR A 12 3.18 14.52 -17.49
C TYR A 12 3.45 13.97 -18.89
N ALA A 13 2.72 14.48 -19.89
CA ALA A 13 2.92 14.06 -21.28
C ALA A 13 4.33 14.40 -21.80
N GLU A 14 4.86 15.58 -21.48
CA GLU A 14 6.22 15.99 -21.85
C GLU A 14 7.29 15.11 -21.17
N VAL A 15 7.12 14.83 -19.88
CA VAL A 15 8.04 13.95 -19.15
C VAL A 15 8.02 12.54 -19.74
N LYS A 16 6.85 12.05 -20.12
CA LYS A 16 6.69 10.72 -20.75
C LYS A 16 7.28 10.67 -22.15
N ALA A 17 7.17 11.74 -22.92
CA ALA A 17 7.67 11.83 -24.28
C ALA A 17 9.18 12.09 -24.37
N ASN A 18 9.86 12.43 -23.26
CA ASN A 18 11.28 12.77 -23.27
C ASN A 18 12.16 11.50 -23.30
N PRO A 19 12.70 11.12 -24.46
CA PRO A 19 13.51 9.89 -24.59
C PRO A 19 14.90 10.01 -23.95
N ALA A 20 15.37 11.20 -23.66
CA ALA A 20 16.69 11.45 -23.06
C ALA A 20 16.70 11.22 -21.55
N ARG A 21 15.54 11.11 -20.89
CA ARG A 21 15.46 10.91 -19.45
C ARG A 21 15.90 9.47 -19.11
N LYS A 22 16.98 9.35 -18.35
CA LYS A 22 17.44 8.05 -17.85
C LYS A 22 16.36 7.43 -16.94
N ARG A 23 16.05 6.17 -17.19
CA ARG A 23 15.23 5.37 -16.29
C ARG A 23 16.10 4.81 -15.18
N PHE A 24 15.67 4.93 -13.94
CA PHE A 24 16.43 4.40 -12.80
C PHE A 24 16.41 2.86 -12.75
N GLY A 25 15.30 2.26 -13.21
CA GLY A 25 15.09 0.82 -13.12
C GLY A 25 14.88 0.35 -11.68
N PHE A 26 14.87 -0.95 -11.47
CA PHE A 26 14.63 -1.60 -10.18
C PHE A 26 15.89 -2.22 -9.57
N GLY A 27 17.07 -1.98 -10.12
CA GLY A 27 18.27 -2.68 -9.69
C GLY A 27 18.26 -4.17 -10.09
N LYS A 28 18.98 -5.00 -9.32
CA LYS A 28 19.10 -6.44 -9.58
C LYS A 28 18.01 -7.27 -8.89
N LYS A 29 17.50 -6.78 -7.77
CA LYS A 29 16.46 -7.40 -6.96
C LYS A 29 15.45 -6.33 -6.56
N ALA A 30 14.25 -6.76 -6.25
CA ALA A 30 13.20 -5.87 -5.77
C ALA A 30 12.39 -6.55 -4.67
N ILE A 31 11.71 -5.76 -3.86
CA ILE A 31 10.68 -6.19 -2.93
C ILE A 31 9.33 -5.65 -3.41
N LEU A 32 8.31 -6.46 -3.34
CA LEU A 32 6.93 -6.02 -3.58
C LEU A 32 6.29 -5.70 -2.23
N VAL A 33 5.84 -4.47 -2.06
CA VAL A 33 5.10 -4.06 -0.86
C VAL A 33 3.69 -3.67 -1.27
N ASN A 34 2.73 -4.52 -0.92
CA ASN A 34 1.31 -4.29 -1.14
C ASN A 34 0.74 -3.55 0.07
N ILE A 35 0.39 -2.27 -0.13
CA ILE A 35 0.01 -1.39 0.96
C ILE A 35 -1.49 -1.44 1.18
N ASP A 36 -1.88 -2.01 2.33
CA ASP A 36 -3.20 -2.00 2.92
C ASP A 36 -4.36 -2.44 1.98
N PRO A 37 -4.26 -3.58 1.28
CA PRO A 37 -5.37 -4.07 0.46
C PRO A 37 -6.46 -4.71 1.33
N GLN A 38 -6.96 -3.91 2.27
CA GLN A 38 -8.00 -4.25 3.24
C GLN A 38 -9.36 -3.81 2.72
N LYS A 39 -10.41 -4.45 3.19
CA LYS A 39 -11.79 -4.13 2.83
C LYS A 39 -12.13 -2.65 3.01
N ALA A 40 -11.60 -2.02 4.07
CA ALA A 40 -11.77 -0.59 4.31
C ALA A 40 -11.38 0.31 3.12
N TYR A 41 -10.47 -0.15 2.27
CA TYR A 41 -9.92 0.61 1.14
C TYR A 41 -10.34 0.07 -0.23
N THR A 42 -10.73 -1.19 -0.31
CA THR A 42 -10.98 -1.88 -1.60
C THR A 42 -12.45 -2.15 -1.86
N ARG A 43 -13.28 -2.20 -0.82
CA ARG A 43 -14.70 -2.54 -0.92
C ARG A 43 -15.56 -1.27 -1.00
N THR A 44 -15.61 -0.69 -2.20
CA THR A 44 -16.41 0.51 -2.51
C THR A 44 -17.93 0.27 -2.36
N ASP A 45 -18.33 -0.98 -2.39
CA ASP A 45 -19.71 -1.41 -2.15
C ASP A 45 -20.09 -1.38 -0.66
N LEU A 46 -19.11 -1.43 0.25
CA LEU A 46 -19.34 -1.50 1.69
C LEU A 46 -18.92 -0.21 2.43
N TYR A 47 -17.84 0.43 1.99
CA TYR A 47 -17.23 1.51 2.75
C TYR A 47 -17.00 2.76 1.90
N LYS A 48 -17.44 3.92 2.41
CA LYS A 48 -17.26 5.22 1.74
C LYS A 48 -15.79 5.67 1.67
N THR A 49 -14.95 5.14 2.54
CA THR A 49 -13.49 5.40 2.52
C THR A 49 -12.76 4.59 1.45
N ALA A 50 -13.39 3.54 0.92
CA ALA A 50 -12.83 2.77 -0.16
C ALA A 50 -12.93 3.53 -1.49
N TYR A 51 -11.93 3.33 -2.34
CA TYR A 51 -11.92 3.87 -3.69
C TYR A 51 -11.28 2.89 -4.66
N GLU A 52 -11.71 2.94 -5.89
CA GLU A 52 -11.22 2.10 -6.96
C GLU A 52 -10.69 2.99 -8.08
N THR A 53 -9.38 2.89 -8.35
CA THR A 53 -8.75 3.58 -9.48
C THR A 53 -8.77 2.76 -10.76
N ASP A 54 -8.78 1.44 -10.61
CA ASP A 54 -8.87 0.47 -11.70
C ASP A 54 -9.60 -0.77 -11.17
N PRO A 55 -10.65 -1.26 -11.85
CA PRO A 55 -11.42 -2.43 -11.41
C PRO A 55 -10.59 -3.72 -11.32
N ARG A 56 -9.43 -3.75 -12.00
CA ARG A 56 -8.49 -4.87 -11.97
C ARG A 56 -7.32 -4.69 -11.01
N GLN A 57 -7.33 -3.66 -10.16
CA GLN A 57 -6.17 -3.35 -9.31
C GLN A 57 -5.73 -4.53 -8.43
N LEU A 58 -6.66 -5.27 -7.82
CA LEU A 58 -6.31 -6.44 -6.98
C LEU A 58 -5.83 -7.63 -7.81
N GLU A 59 -6.36 -7.80 -9.01
CA GLU A 59 -5.87 -8.81 -9.95
C GLU A 59 -4.41 -8.54 -10.34
N TYR A 60 -4.05 -7.29 -10.66
CA TYR A 60 -2.67 -6.92 -10.94
C TYR A 60 -1.74 -7.10 -9.74
N VAL A 61 -2.22 -6.82 -8.53
CA VAL A 61 -1.48 -7.07 -7.29
C VAL A 61 -1.17 -8.56 -7.13
N ASN A 62 -2.14 -9.44 -7.38
CA ASN A 62 -1.95 -10.89 -7.33
C ASN A 62 -0.98 -11.39 -8.39
N GLU A 63 -1.08 -10.90 -9.63
CA GLU A 63 -0.15 -11.24 -10.72
C GLU A 63 1.29 -10.84 -10.38
N LEU A 64 1.48 -9.63 -9.82
CA LEU A 64 2.79 -9.17 -9.35
C LEU A 64 3.31 -10.04 -8.21
N ALA A 65 2.50 -10.33 -7.20
CA ALA A 65 2.89 -11.17 -6.07
C ALA A 65 3.31 -12.57 -6.53
N LYS A 66 2.56 -13.17 -7.45
CA LYS A 66 2.91 -14.46 -8.07
C LYS A 66 4.25 -14.41 -8.80
N THR A 67 4.48 -13.34 -9.55
CA THR A 67 5.74 -13.14 -10.29
C THR A 67 6.92 -13.00 -9.35
N PHE A 68 6.79 -12.19 -8.26
CA PHE A 68 7.85 -12.01 -7.27
C PHE A 68 8.18 -13.31 -6.54
N ARG A 69 7.17 -14.07 -6.14
CA ARG A 69 7.37 -15.40 -5.53
C ARG A 69 8.11 -16.37 -6.46
N ALA A 70 7.77 -16.35 -7.76
CA ALA A 70 8.44 -17.20 -8.76
C ALA A 70 9.92 -16.82 -8.95
N LEU A 71 10.28 -15.55 -8.77
CA LEU A 71 11.65 -15.06 -8.81
C LEU A 71 12.41 -15.27 -7.48
N GLY A 72 11.76 -15.77 -6.45
CA GLY A 72 12.33 -15.87 -5.10
C GLY A 72 12.53 -14.51 -4.43
N TRP A 73 11.79 -13.51 -4.85
CA TRP A 73 11.83 -12.16 -4.29
C TRP A 73 10.76 -11.98 -3.23
N PRO A 74 11.04 -11.17 -2.18
CA PRO A 74 10.11 -11.01 -1.07
C PRO A 74 8.83 -10.29 -1.48
N VAL A 75 7.71 -10.79 -0.97
CA VAL A 75 6.39 -10.17 -1.06
C VAL A 75 5.94 -9.79 0.33
N VAL A 76 5.54 -8.55 0.50
CA VAL A 76 5.07 -7.98 1.76
C VAL A 76 3.65 -7.47 1.58
N TRP A 77 2.82 -7.73 2.58
CA TRP A 77 1.47 -7.21 2.71
C TRP A 77 1.40 -6.38 3.98
N THR A 78 0.88 -5.17 3.89
CA THR A 78 0.65 -4.37 5.08
C THR A 78 -0.83 -4.23 5.35
N HIS A 79 -1.16 -4.03 6.61
CA HIS A 79 -2.50 -3.65 7.01
C HIS A 79 -2.45 -2.73 8.22
N VAL A 80 -3.50 -1.95 8.42
CA VAL A 80 -3.70 -1.14 9.62
C VAL A 80 -4.85 -1.70 10.45
N ALA A 81 -4.71 -1.63 11.76
CA ALA A 81 -5.80 -1.85 12.69
C ALA A 81 -5.47 -1.16 14.01
N TYR A 82 -6.48 -0.63 14.68
CA TYR A 82 -6.34 0.15 15.90
C TYR A 82 -7.14 -0.46 17.04
N MET A 83 -6.73 -0.17 18.26
CA MET A 83 -7.50 -0.49 19.46
C MET A 83 -8.88 0.17 19.39
N GLU A 84 -9.86 -0.36 20.14
CA GLU A 84 -11.20 0.22 20.21
C GLU A 84 -11.16 1.68 20.68
N SER A 85 -10.30 2.01 21.64
CA SER A 85 -10.08 3.37 22.12
C SER A 85 -9.36 4.29 21.12
N ALA A 86 -8.75 3.76 20.06
CA ALA A 86 -7.86 4.45 19.13
C ALA A 86 -6.63 5.11 19.81
N GLU A 87 -6.30 4.76 21.04
CA GLU A 87 -5.14 5.28 21.77
C GLU A 87 -3.83 5.02 21.04
N ASP A 88 -3.73 3.86 20.40
CA ASP A 88 -2.55 3.43 19.62
C ASP A 88 -2.44 4.08 18.25
N ALA A 89 -3.40 4.91 17.86
CA ALA A 89 -3.32 5.74 16.66
C ALA A 89 -2.59 7.08 16.92
N GLY A 90 -2.39 7.46 18.17
CA GLY A 90 -1.71 8.68 18.57
C GLY A 90 -2.31 9.92 17.92
N ILE A 91 -1.46 10.87 17.52
CA ILE A 91 -1.91 12.09 16.84
C ILE A 91 -2.60 11.81 15.49
N TRP A 92 -2.28 10.70 14.84
CA TRP A 92 -2.96 10.27 13.63
C TRP A 92 -4.44 10.02 13.87
N GLY A 93 -4.79 9.45 15.02
CA GLY A 93 -6.17 9.22 15.46
C GLY A 93 -7.00 10.48 15.68
N THR A 94 -6.38 11.64 15.81
CA THR A 94 -7.08 12.91 16.02
C THR A 94 -7.50 13.60 14.71
N ARG A 95 -7.12 13.06 13.55
CA ARG A 95 -7.31 13.74 12.25
C ARG A 95 -8.71 13.68 11.71
N THR A 96 -9.52 12.75 12.17
CA THR A 96 -10.88 12.58 11.69
C THR A 96 -11.80 12.10 12.81
N ASP A 97 -12.99 12.64 12.80
CA ASP A 97 -14.06 12.41 13.78
C ASP A 97 -15.30 11.77 13.15
N THR A 98 -15.19 11.36 11.87
CA THR A 98 -16.32 10.75 11.16
C THR A 98 -16.36 9.24 11.35
N PRO A 99 -17.56 8.62 11.35
CA PRO A 99 -17.71 7.16 11.48
C PRO A 99 -16.95 6.34 10.41
N ASP A 100 -16.68 6.94 9.27
CA ASP A 100 -15.97 6.31 8.16
C ASP A 100 -14.46 6.66 8.14
N SER A 101 -13.94 7.25 9.21
CA SER A 101 -12.53 7.59 9.31
C SER A 101 -11.63 6.34 9.40
N LEU A 102 -10.35 6.53 9.05
CA LEU A 102 -9.35 5.45 9.08
C LEU A 102 -9.18 4.85 10.48
N GLN A 103 -9.41 5.65 11.54
CA GLN A 103 -9.33 5.19 12.94
C GLN A 103 -10.44 4.21 13.32
N ASN A 104 -11.46 4.07 12.50
CA ASN A 104 -12.51 3.06 12.67
C ASN A 104 -12.14 1.68 12.11
N ILE A 105 -10.91 1.53 11.62
CA ILE A 105 -10.35 0.21 11.29
C ILE A 105 -9.87 -0.43 12.61
N LYS A 106 -10.82 -0.98 13.35
CA LYS A 106 -10.53 -1.62 14.64
C LYS A 106 -10.00 -3.04 14.45
N PHE A 107 -9.21 -3.52 15.43
CA PHE A 107 -8.82 -4.92 15.47
C PHE A 107 -10.06 -5.81 15.32
N ASP A 108 -9.90 -6.89 14.57
CA ASP A 108 -10.94 -7.92 14.33
C ASP A 108 -12.21 -7.42 13.64
N SER A 109 -12.28 -6.13 13.26
CA SER A 109 -13.38 -5.63 12.45
C SER A 109 -13.30 -6.13 11.00
N ASP A 110 -14.44 -6.18 10.31
CA ASP A 110 -14.44 -6.51 8.87
C ASP A 110 -13.58 -5.53 8.07
N ARG A 111 -13.54 -4.26 8.46
CA ARG A 111 -12.71 -3.22 7.83
C ARG A 111 -11.21 -3.53 7.87
N SER A 112 -10.75 -4.18 8.95
CA SER A 112 -9.35 -4.52 9.14
C SER A 112 -8.88 -5.72 8.35
N GLN A 113 -9.81 -6.55 7.89
CA GLN A 113 -9.48 -7.77 7.15
C GLN A 113 -8.97 -7.44 5.75
N PHE A 114 -8.03 -8.25 5.27
CA PHE A 114 -7.67 -8.20 3.86
C PHE A 114 -8.89 -8.49 2.99
N ASP A 115 -8.93 -7.87 1.82
CA ASP A 115 -9.93 -8.19 0.82
C ASP A 115 -9.76 -9.66 0.41
N GLU A 116 -10.84 -10.40 0.37
CA GLU A 116 -10.84 -11.83 0.03
C GLU A 116 -10.37 -12.14 -1.40
N ARG A 117 -10.28 -11.12 -2.24
CA ARG A 117 -9.74 -11.22 -3.61
C ARG A 117 -8.21 -11.21 -3.66
N VAL A 118 -7.50 -10.84 -2.59
CA VAL A 118 -6.03 -10.88 -2.58
C VAL A 118 -5.53 -12.28 -2.25
N GLU A 119 -4.48 -12.69 -2.96
CA GLU A 119 -3.89 -14.02 -2.84
C GLU A 119 -2.60 -13.97 -2.02
N ILE A 120 -2.74 -14.07 -0.70
CA ILE A 120 -1.61 -14.09 0.24
C ILE A 120 -1.13 -15.52 0.46
N ASP A 121 0.15 -15.79 0.24
CA ASP A 121 0.80 -17.04 0.61
C ASP A 121 1.32 -16.92 2.06
N THR A 122 0.55 -17.43 3.02
CA THR A 122 0.86 -17.31 4.45
C THR A 122 2.14 -18.03 4.89
N VAL A 123 2.76 -18.82 4.02
CA VAL A 123 4.05 -19.48 4.29
C VAL A 123 5.24 -18.68 3.77
N LYS A 124 5.06 -17.96 2.66
CA LYS A 124 6.15 -17.27 1.97
C LYS A 124 6.12 -15.76 2.13
N ASP A 125 4.93 -15.19 2.23
CA ASP A 125 4.76 -13.74 2.27
C ASP A 125 4.91 -13.21 3.69
N VAL A 126 5.40 -11.99 3.79
CA VAL A 126 5.51 -11.29 5.07
C VAL A 126 4.31 -10.37 5.25
N ILE A 127 3.68 -10.42 6.42
CA ILE A 127 2.55 -9.57 6.78
C ILE A 127 2.97 -8.64 7.91
N TYR A 128 2.79 -7.34 7.70
CA TYR A 128 3.05 -6.32 8.72
C TYR A 128 1.78 -5.55 9.09
N LEU A 129 1.47 -5.54 10.37
CA LEU A 129 0.56 -4.56 10.94
C LEU A 129 1.32 -3.24 11.14
N LYS A 130 0.76 -2.14 10.67
CA LYS A 130 1.31 -0.80 10.90
C LYS A 130 0.26 0.12 11.52
N LYS A 131 0.71 1.13 12.24
CA LYS A 131 -0.14 2.14 12.88
C LYS A 131 -0.05 3.49 12.16
N MET A 132 1.02 3.70 11.41
CA MET A 132 1.33 4.94 10.69
C MET A 132 1.25 4.75 9.18
N PRO A 133 1.16 5.83 8.39
CA PRO A 133 1.10 5.73 6.93
C PRO A 133 2.27 4.97 6.32
N SER A 134 3.48 5.20 6.82
CA SER A 134 4.67 4.52 6.32
C SER A 134 4.84 3.14 6.93
N ALA A 135 5.01 2.12 6.10
CA ALA A 135 5.35 0.78 6.54
C ALA A 135 6.80 0.65 7.05
N PHE A 136 7.65 1.64 6.82
CA PHE A 136 9.00 1.68 7.42
C PHE A 136 8.99 2.14 8.88
N PHE A 137 7.89 2.72 9.34
CA PHE A 137 7.76 3.19 10.71
C PHE A 137 7.19 2.06 11.59
N GLU A 138 7.92 1.73 12.67
CA GLU A 138 7.54 0.71 13.65
C GLU A 138 7.30 -0.71 13.11
N THR A 139 7.90 -1.04 11.97
CA THR A 139 7.92 -2.41 11.45
C THR A 139 9.35 -2.87 11.12
N GLN A 140 9.50 -4.14 10.80
CA GLN A 140 10.78 -4.71 10.38
C GLN A 140 11.04 -4.59 8.86
N LEU A 141 10.27 -3.77 8.13
CA LEU A 141 10.40 -3.66 6.67
C LEU A 141 11.82 -3.27 6.24
N GLN A 142 12.43 -2.30 6.92
CA GLN A 142 13.82 -1.90 6.63
C GLN A 142 14.80 -3.06 6.81
N SER A 143 14.67 -3.83 7.90
CA SER A 143 15.52 -4.99 8.16
C SER A 143 15.33 -6.07 7.11
N LEU A 144 14.09 -6.26 6.64
CA LEU A 144 13.78 -7.19 5.55
C LEU A 144 14.45 -6.76 4.23
N CYS A 145 14.41 -5.47 3.90
CA CYS A 145 15.09 -4.93 2.72
C CYS A 145 16.61 -5.18 2.78
N VAL A 146 17.23 -4.91 3.92
CA VAL A 146 18.67 -5.15 4.13
C VAL A 146 19.00 -6.65 4.00
N TRP A 147 18.19 -7.51 4.61
CA TRP A 147 18.36 -8.97 4.54
C TRP A 147 18.34 -9.50 3.11
N HIS A 148 17.40 -9.02 2.30
CA HIS A 148 17.25 -9.43 0.90
C HIS A 148 18.15 -8.66 -0.07
N GLN A 149 18.88 -7.65 0.40
CA GLN A 149 19.74 -6.79 -0.43
C GLN A 149 18.95 -6.09 -1.56
N VAL A 150 17.83 -5.49 -1.21
CA VAL A 150 16.94 -4.73 -2.08
C VAL A 150 16.89 -3.27 -1.63
#